data_e204b041e281db6348c7dfb3eaafea28
#
_entry.id   e204b041e281db6348c7dfb3eaafea28
#
_cell.length_a   1.000
_cell.length_b   1.000
_cell.length_c   1.000
_cell.angle_alpha   90.00
_cell.angle_beta   90.00
_cell.angle_gamma   90.00
#
_symmetry.space_group_name_H-M   'P 1'
#
loop_
_entity.id
_entity.type
_entity.pdbx_description
1 polymer ?
#
loop_
_entity_poly.entity_id
_entity_poly.type
_entity_poly.pdbx_seq_one_letter_code
_entity_poly.pdbx_strand_id
1 'polypeptide(L)'
;MFDVSPELAESGYAWEIADAPILHNALNIADIAHALDLLDAGAISRADTQTLLGGLLHLESLPSSEVNYDPSIGEMVTCREQFLVDLVGPVAGSLRAGRTRREAVRTALRLVVRQQVLALTQDSCALIEAICARSIEHSHSLMPDYTYLQPAQASTFGHYLLSFADPVLRDANRLLSEHVHVNSSVSGSGGANGSVIIRDRMRAAHNLGFNKPIEHVRDAMWQTDPFLHVLFSATTLTLGQDRLAEDLEIFASREFGFLSLGNSSVRPSVLMPQKRNPYALSVIRGSTGILIGRLTGQLALSKAPSARSDTYIYAYGELPRSLALAGQVTRLLTSVVRDLVVHEARMKSAIEGSNTEAADAAHLLMRSCGLDYLTAHRVIRAAITHAAEDDRGISADDITWALIDGGFDPEQVEADELDEIFDPMALIQSRKSIGGAAPDTVTAMAGSLLAAALDLRTRLGAEQNNSESAESHLLIRARELVQE
;
A
#
# COMPACT_ATOMS: atom_id res chain seq x y z
N MET A 1 1.38 -45.04 -4.63
CA MET A 1 1.99 -43.74 -4.87
C MET A 1 2.45 -43.72 -6.33
N PHE A 2 2.20 -42.67 -7.09
CA PHE A 2 2.71 -42.60 -8.47
C PHE A 2 4.18 -42.20 -8.39
N ASP A 3 5.02 -42.84 -9.23
CA ASP A 3 6.41 -42.42 -9.33
C ASP A 3 6.49 -41.05 -10.00
N VAL A 4 7.06 -40.11 -9.28
CA VAL A 4 7.26 -38.72 -9.77
C VAL A 4 8.57 -38.67 -10.53
N SER A 5 8.57 -38.20 -11.80
CA SER A 5 9.85 -38.04 -12.50
C SER A 5 10.68 -36.91 -11.86
N PRO A 6 12.01 -37.01 -11.85
CA PRO A 6 12.88 -35.95 -11.31
C PRO A 6 12.62 -34.58 -11.93
N GLU A 7 12.32 -34.53 -13.24
CA GLU A 7 12.04 -33.28 -13.97
C GLU A 7 10.70 -32.61 -13.50
N LEU A 8 9.67 -33.43 -13.21
CA LEU A 8 8.42 -32.93 -12.67
C LEU A 8 8.58 -32.46 -11.22
N ALA A 9 9.37 -33.20 -10.42
CA ALA A 9 9.70 -32.82 -9.06
C ALA A 9 10.40 -31.45 -9.05
N GLU A 10 11.41 -31.25 -9.86
CA GLU A 10 12.19 -30.01 -9.96
C GLU A 10 11.35 -28.84 -10.53
N SER A 11 10.66 -29.06 -11.64
CA SER A 11 9.99 -27.99 -12.39
C SER A 11 8.57 -27.67 -11.91
N GLY A 12 7.94 -28.55 -11.12
CA GLY A 12 6.57 -28.40 -10.62
C GLY A 12 6.50 -28.33 -9.11
N TYR A 13 6.71 -29.47 -8.43
CA TYR A 13 6.49 -29.58 -6.99
C TYR A 13 7.45 -28.76 -6.15
N ALA A 14 8.71 -28.59 -6.57
CA ALA A 14 9.67 -27.73 -5.89
C ALA A 14 9.21 -26.27 -5.82
N TRP A 15 8.52 -25.78 -6.83
CA TRP A 15 7.94 -24.43 -6.81
C TRP A 15 6.83 -24.27 -5.76
N GLU A 16 5.91 -25.24 -5.69
CA GLU A 16 4.85 -25.21 -4.67
C GLU A 16 5.44 -25.35 -3.26
N ILE A 17 6.44 -26.19 -3.08
CA ILE A 17 7.14 -26.43 -1.81
C ILE A 17 7.89 -25.17 -1.35
N ALA A 18 8.52 -24.43 -2.25
CA ALA A 18 9.19 -23.17 -1.92
C ALA A 18 8.26 -22.15 -1.25
N ASP A 19 6.96 -22.23 -1.49
CA ASP A 19 5.94 -21.38 -0.90
C ASP A 19 5.36 -21.94 0.41
N ALA A 20 5.68 -23.18 0.77
CA ALA A 20 5.16 -23.84 1.96
C ALA A 20 5.38 -23.03 3.26
N PRO A 21 6.54 -22.39 3.52
CA PRO A 21 6.73 -21.58 4.72
C PRO A 21 5.73 -20.41 4.84
N ILE A 22 5.29 -19.84 3.72
CA ILE A 22 4.34 -18.72 3.68
C ILE A 22 2.94 -19.17 4.08
N LEU A 23 2.56 -20.40 3.68
CA LEU A 23 1.22 -20.93 3.86
C LEU A 23 1.09 -21.87 5.07
N HIS A 24 2.19 -22.22 5.74
CA HIS A 24 2.26 -23.27 6.76
C HIS A 24 1.21 -23.08 7.87
N ASN A 25 1.23 -21.95 8.56
CA ASN A 25 0.30 -21.68 9.65
C ASN A 25 -1.15 -21.66 9.18
N ALA A 26 -1.40 -21.04 8.03
CA ALA A 26 -2.74 -20.97 7.46
C ALA A 26 -3.27 -22.34 7.02
N LEU A 27 -2.40 -23.24 6.54
CA LEU A 27 -2.75 -24.63 6.25
C LEU A 27 -3.07 -25.39 7.52
N ASN A 28 -2.33 -25.17 8.62
CA ASN A 28 -2.63 -25.80 9.92
C ASN A 28 -4.05 -25.42 10.39
N ILE A 29 -4.38 -24.13 10.37
CA ILE A 29 -5.71 -23.64 10.73
C ILE A 29 -6.79 -24.19 9.81
N ALA A 30 -6.55 -24.23 8.50
CA ALA A 30 -7.50 -24.79 7.52
C ALA A 30 -7.72 -26.31 7.70
N ASP A 31 -6.67 -27.05 8.07
CA ASP A 31 -6.75 -28.50 8.31
C ASP A 31 -7.48 -28.81 9.63
N ILE A 32 -7.21 -28.06 10.71
CA ILE A 32 -7.92 -28.17 11.99
C ILE A 32 -9.42 -27.87 11.80
N ALA A 33 -9.76 -26.79 11.09
CA ALA A 33 -11.15 -26.46 10.80
C ALA A 33 -11.85 -27.56 10.01
N HIS A 34 -11.18 -28.12 9.00
CA HIS A 34 -11.74 -29.20 8.19
C HIS A 34 -11.95 -30.49 9.01
N ALA A 35 -11.02 -30.86 9.91
CA ALA A 35 -11.19 -32.00 10.80
C ALA A 35 -12.42 -31.84 11.70
N LEU A 36 -12.66 -30.65 12.24
CA LEU A 36 -13.85 -30.34 13.03
C LEU A 36 -15.13 -30.37 12.17
N ASP A 37 -15.07 -29.87 10.94
CA ASP A 37 -16.20 -29.93 10.01
C ASP A 37 -16.56 -31.39 9.63
N LEU A 38 -15.57 -32.29 9.52
CA LEU A 38 -15.79 -33.71 9.29
C LEU A 38 -16.46 -34.41 10.49
N LEU A 39 -16.06 -34.04 11.73
CA LEU A 39 -16.75 -34.50 12.94
C LEU A 39 -18.19 -34.02 12.97
N ASP A 40 -18.44 -32.76 12.76
CA ASP A 40 -19.74 -32.14 12.77
C ASP A 40 -20.68 -32.71 11.69
N ALA A 41 -20.10 -33.14 10.58
CA ALA A 41 -20.81 -33.83 9.51
C ALA A 41 -21.08 -35.34 9.79
N GLY A 42 -20.50 -35.87 10.87
CA GLY A 42 -20.56 -37.31 11.17
C GLY A 42 -19.77 -38.18 10.20
N ALA A 43 -18.80 -37.59 9.48
CA ALA A 43 -18.00 -38.31 8.48
C ALA A 43 -16.86 -39.09 9.08
N ILE A 44 -16.38 -38.73 10.26
CA ILE A 44 -15.38 -39.43 11.06
C ILE A 44 -15.84 -39.57 12.49
N SER A 45 -15.38 -40.61 13.19
CA SER A 45 -15.71 -40.82 14.61
C SER A 45 -15.05 -39.76 15.52
N ARG A 46 -15.60 -39.61 16.73
CA ARG A 46 -14.97 -38.72 17.72
C ARG A 46 -13.54 -39.17 18.07
N ALA A 47 -13.31 -40.46 18.24
CA ALA A 47 -11.98 -41.02 18.54
C ALA A 47 -10.96 -40.76 17.41
N ASP A 48 -11.39 -40.96 16.16
CA ASP A 48 -10.54 -40.65 15.00
C ASP A 48 -10.25 -39.13 14.90
N THR A 49 -11.27 -38.30 15.22
CA THR A 49 -11.09 -36.85 15.27
C THR A 49 -10.10 -36.43 16.32
N GLN A 50 -10.15 -37.00 17.52
CA GLN A 50 -9.21 -36.72 18.63
C GLN A 50 -7.78 -37.07 18.21
N THR A 51 -7.58 -38.23 17.58
CA THR A 51 -6.27 -38.66 17.07
C THR A 51 -5.75 -37.71 15.99
N LEU A 52 -6.61 -37.37 15.04
CA LEU A 52 -6.25 -36.45 13.93
C LEU A 52 -5.94 -35.04 14.43
N LEU A 53 -6.76 -34.48 15.32
CA LEU A 53 -6.54 -33.16 15.93
C LEU A 53 -5.27 -33.14 16.79
N GLY A 54 -4.95 -34.22 17.50
CA GLY A 54 -3.68 -34.34 18.21
C GLY A 54 -2.46 -34.15 17.30
N GLY A 55 -2.49 -34.83 16.13
CA GLY A 55 -1.46 -34.68 15.11
C GLY A 55 -1.41 -33.27 14.48
N LEU A 56 -2.57 -32.69 14.20
CA LEU A 56 -2.68 -31.35 13.63
C LEU A 56 -2.22 -30.26 14.60
N LEU A 57 -2.56 -30.33 15.88
CA LEU A 57 -2.08 -29.41 16.92
C LEU A 57 -0.58 -29.55 17.15
N HIS A 58 -0.02 -30.77 17.04
CA HIS A 58 1.41 -30.95 17.06
C HIS A 58 2.06 -30.27 15.85
N LEU A 59 1.53 -30.49 14.66
CA LEU A 59 2.03 -29.85 13.43
C LEU A 59 1.90 -28.31 13.49
N GLU A 60 0.84 -27.78 14.10
CA GLU A 60 0.64 -26.33 14.33
C GLU A 60 1.74 -25.74 15.23
N SER A 61 2.24 -26.50 16.20
CA SER A 61 3.29 -26.06 17.11
C SER A 61 4.70 -26.07 16.49
N LEU A 62 4.87 -26.68 15.32
CA LEU A 62 6.15 -26.82 14.65
C LEU A 62 6.38 -25.71 13.61
N PRO A 63 7.63 -25.25 13.44
CA PRO A 63 7.97 -24.40 12.31
C PRO A 63 7.94 -25.25 10.99
N SER A 64 7.71 -24.59 9.87
CA SER A 64 7.66 -25.25 8.56
C SER A 64 8.93 -26.06 8.20
N SER A 65 10.07 -25.70 8.76
CA SER A 65 11.35 -26.39 8.58
C SER A 65 11.41 -27.80 9.18
N GLU A 66 10.50 -28.12 10.09
CA GLU A 66 10.39 -29.47 10.69
C GLU A 66 9.54 -30.43 9.85
N VAL A 67 8.84 -29.93 8.83
CA VAL A 67 8.11 -30.75 7.89
C VAL A 67 9.03 -31.12 6.73
N ASN A 68 9.13 -32.41 6.41
CA ASN A 68 9.92 -32.88 5.27
C ASN A 68 9.19 -32.55 3.96
N TYR A 69 9.47 -31.40 3.39
CA TYR A 69 9.00 -30.97 2.09
C TYR A 69 9.91 -31.49 0.98
N ASP A 70 9.69 -32.73 0.56
CA ASP A 70 10.45 -33.40 -0.50
C ASP A 70 9.62 -33.43 -1.80
N PRO A 71 10.07 -32.76 -2.89
CA PRO A 71 9.36 -32.75 -4.16
C PRO A 71 9.23 -34.13 -4.82
N SER A 72 10.02 -35.12 -4.41
CA SER A 72 9.85 -36.49 -4.87
C SER A 72 8.61 -37.18 -4.28
N ILE A 73 8.11 -36.71 -3.14
CA ILE A 73 6.84 -37.16 -2.53
C ILE A 73 5.64 -36.52 -3.23
N GLY A 74 5.75 -35.26 -3.61
CA GLY A 74 4.68 -34.48 -4.25
C GLY A 74 4.71 -33.01 -3.87
N GLU A 75 3.57 -32.33 -4.01
CA GLU A 75 3.39 -30.92 -3.61
C GLU A 75 3.18 -30.77 -2.09
N MET A 76 3.14 -29.51 -1.59
CA MET A 76 3.16 -29.20 -0.16
C MET A 76 2.07 -29.91 0.68
N VAL A 77 0.85 -30.06 0.16
CA VAL A 77 -0.24 -30.74 0.90
C VAL A 77 0.02 -32.23 1.00
N THR A 78 0.56 -32.85 -0.05
CA THR A 78 0.94 -34.27 -0.04
C THR A 78 2.08 -34.55 0.95
N CYS A 79 3.10 -33.67 1.02
CA CYS A 79 4.17 -33.80 2.01
C CYS A 79 3.65 -33.67 3.45
N ARG A 80 2.75 -32.70 3.72
CA ARG A 80 2.12 -32.54 5.03
C ARG A 80 1.26 -33.74 5.42
N GLU A 81 0.51 -34.27 4.48
CA GLU A 81 -0.28 -35.48 4.70
C GLU A 81 0.59 -36.70 5.02
N GLN A 82 1.72 -36.87 4.31
CA GLN A 82 2.67 -37.94 4.63
C GLN A 82 3.24 -37.76 6.04
N PHE A 83 3.62 -36.55 6.44
CA PHE A 83 4.06 -36.24 7.79
C PHE A 83 3.01 -36.63 8.84
N LEU A 84 1.73 -36.30 8.59
CA LEU A 84 0.62 -36.69 9.50
C LEU A 84 0.37 -38.19 9.52
N VAL A 85 0.49 -38.87 8.38
CA VAL A 85 0.37 -40.34 8.32
C VAL A 85 1.48 -41.00 9.14
N ASP A 86 2.69 -40.51 9.06
CA ASP A 86 3.82 -41.04 9.85
C ASP A 86 3.63 -40.76 11.37
N LEU A 87 2.91 -39.69 11.74
CA LEU A 87 2.69 -39.29 13.13
C LEU A 87 1.48 -39.99 13.76
N VAL A 88 0.33 -40.01 13.09
CA VAL A 88 -0.96 -40.49 13.66
C VAL A 88 -1.56 -41.68 12.89
N GLY A 89 -0.86 -42.18 11.86
CA GLY A 89 -1.31 -43.34 11.08
C GLY A 89 -2.38 -43.00 10.04
N PRO A 90 -3.11 -44.05 9.55
CA PRO A 90 -4.02 -43.92 8.42
C PRO A 90 -5.18 -42.93 8.60
N VAL A 91 -5.53 -42.56 9.84
CA VAL A 91 -6.58 -41.58 10.15
C VAL A 91 -6.30 -40.22 9.52
N ALA A 92 -5.02 -39.88 9.29
CA ALA A 92 -4.61 -38.66 8.58
C ALA A 92 -5.21 -38.54 7.18
N GLY A 93 -5.42 -39.69 6.49
CA GLY A 93 -6.07 -39.71 5.17
C GLY A 93 -7.50 -39.21 5.16
N SER A 94 -8.17 -39.10 6.33
CA SER A 94 -9.51 -38.53 6.45
C SER A 94 -9.56 -37.05 6.03
N LEU A 95 -8.46 -36.32 6.07
CA LEU A 95 -8.41 -34.93 5.60
C LEU A 95 -8.74 -34.75 4.10
N ARG A 96 -8.68 -35.82 3.30
CA ARG A 96 -9.12 -35.81 1.90
C ARG A 96 -10.64 -35.88 1.73
N ALA A 97 -11.38 -36.26 2.78
CA ALA A 97 -12.82 -36.46 2.67
C ALA A 97 -13.54 -35.13 2.37
N GLY A 98 -14.19 -35.08 1.21
CA GLY A 98 -15.00 -33.91 0.78
C GLY A 98 -14.19 -32.66 0.42
N ARG A 99 -12.85 -32.72 0.37
CA ARG A 99 -11.97 -31.59 0.10
C ARG A 99 -10.84 -31.95 -0.88
N THR A 100 -10.55 -31.09 -1.85
CA THR A 100 -9.41 -31.25 -2.73
C THR A 100 -8.17 -30.54 -2.15
N ARG A 101 -6.98 -30.94 -2.59
CA ARG A 101 -5.73 -30.26 -2.24
C ARG A 101 -5.76 -28.77 -2.59
N ARG A 102 -6.30 -28.43 -3.76
CA ARG A 102 -6.44 -27.03 -4.20
C ARG A 102 -7.41 -26.22 -3.31
N GLU A 103 -8.43 -26.86 -2.77
CA GLU A 103 -9.32 -26.20 -1.80
C GLU A 103 -8.58 -25.84 -0.50
N ALA A 104 -7.75 -26.77 0.03
CA ALA A 104 -6.93 -26.52 1.21
C ALA A 104 -5.97 -25.33 1.00
N VAL A 105 -5.21 -25.34 -0.10
CA VAL A 105 -4.23 -24.27 -0.41
C VAL A 105 -4.93 -22.93 -0.66
N ARG A 106 -6.08 -22.91 -1.34
CA ARG A 106 -6.83 -21.67 -1.57
C ARG A 106 -7.47 -21.11 -0.29
N THR A 107 -7.90 -21.98 0.63
CA THR A 107 -8.31 -21.54 1.96
C THR A 107 -7.16 -20.87 2.68
N ALA A 108 -5.98 -21.51 2.73
CA ALA A 108 -4.79 -20.98 3.37
C ALA A 108 -4.33 -19.67 2.72
N LEU A 109 -4.32 -19.59 1.40
CA LEU A 109 -3.97 -18.35 0.68
C LEU A 109 -4.89 -17.19 1.07
N ARG A 110 -6.21 -17.41 1.17
CA ARG A 110 -7.16 -16.38 1.60
C ARG A 110 -6.93 -15.94 3.04
N LEU A 111 -6.61 -16.88 3.94
CA LEU A 111 -6.26 -16.56 5.32
C LEU A 111 -5.02 -15.65 5.39
N VAL A 112 -3.97 -15.97 4.63
CA VAL A 112 -2.75 -15.14 4.57
C VAL A 112 -3.02 -13.78 3.94
N VAL A 113 -3.67 -13.75 2.78
CA VAL A 113 -3.88 -12.50 2.02
C VAL A 113 -4.80 -11.55 2.79
N ARG A 114 -5.88 -12.03 3.45
CA ARG A 114 -6.75 -11.15 4.24
C ARG A 114 -5.99 -10.45 5.37
N GLN A 115 -5.10 -11.17 6.08
CA GLN A 115 -4.28 -10.58 7.15
C GLN A 115 -3.29 -9.55 6.60
N GLN A 116 -2.66 -9.85 5.45
CA GLN A 116 -1.72 -8.91 4.82
C GLN A 116 -2.40 -7.66 4.28
N VAL A 117 -3.64 -7.77 3.77
CA VAL A 117 -4.44 -6.60 3.35
C VAL A 117 -4.73 -5.70 4.55
N LEU A 118 -5.15 -6.27 5.69
CA LEU A 118 -5.39 -5.50 6.91
C LEU A 118 -4.09 -4.82 7.40
N ALA A 119 -2.98 -5.56 7.42
CA ALA A 119 -1.68 -5.02 7.82
C ALA A 119 -1.20 -3.88 6.90
N LEU A 120 -1.31 -4.04 5.58
CA LEU A 120 -0.94 -2.99 4.62
C LEU A 120 -1.83 -1.74 4.75
N THR A 121 -3.13 -1.93 5.00
CA THR A 121 -4.04 -0.81 5.26
C THR A 121 -3.68 -0.09 6.57
N GLN A 122 -3.28 -0.82 7.59
CA GLN A 122 -2.77 -0.26 8.85
C GLN A 122 -1.47 0.54 8.64
N ASP A 123 -0.52 0.00 7.87
CA ASP A 123 0.72 0.71 7.49
C ASP A 123 0.42 2.00 6.71
N SER A 124 -0.61 1.97 5.84
CA SER A 124 -1.07 3.14 5.08
C SER A 124 -1.63 4.23 6.00
N CYS A 125 -2.40 3.87 7.04
CA CYS A 125 -2.86 4.83 8.04
C CYS A 125 -1.69 5.49 8.77
N ALA A 126 -0.65 4.74 9.12
CA ALA A 126 0.54 5.28 9.76
C ALA A 126 1.32 6.26 8.86
N LEU A 127 1.33 6.00 7.54
CA LEU A 127 1.92 6.92 6.56
C LEU A 127 1.12 8.23 6.45
N ILE A 128 -0.22 8.14 6.38
CA ILE A 128 -1.11 9.33 6.38
C ILE A 128 -0.84 10.20 7.61
N GLU A 129 -0.78 9.59 8.80
CA GLU A 129 -0.50 10.28 10.05
C GLU A 129 0.86 10.99 10.03
N ALA A 130 1.91 10.31 9.53
CA ALA A 130 3.23 10.89 9.42
C ALA A 130 3.26 12.08 8.46
N ILE A 131 2.63 11.95 7.28
CA ILE A 131 2.51 13.04 6.30
C ILE A 131 1.75 14.21 6.91
N CYS A 132 0.58 13.99 7.52
CA CYS A 132 -0.23 15.04 8.12
C CYS A 132 0.51 15.78 9.24
N ALA A 133 1.20 15.05 10.12
CA ALA A 133 1.96 15.67 11.22
C ALA A 133 3.07 16.59 10.69
N ARG A 134 3.85 16.12 9.69
CA ARG A 134 4.90 16.92 9.06
C ARG A 134 4.32 18.09 8.24
N SER A 135 3.17 17.90 7.62
CA SER A 135 2.50 18.98 6.87
C SER A 135 2.01 20.10 7.78
N ILE A 136 1.48 19.79 8.95
CA ILE A 136 1.09 20.78 9.96
C ILE A 136 2.33 21.51 10.48
N GLU A 137 3.39 20.80 10.83
CA GLU A 137 4.66 21.38 11.32
C GLU A 137 5.24 22.38 10.33
N HIS A 138 5.18 22.09 9.02
CA HIS A 138 5.75 22.90 7.96
C HIS A 138 4.72 23.69 7.16
N SER A 139 3.54 23.95 7.74
CA SER A 139 2.48 24.73 7.08
C SER A 139 2.87 26.19 6.80
N HIS A 140 3.91 26.69 7.47
CA HIS A 140 4.47 28.03 7.27
C HIS A 140 5.89 28.01 6.64
N SER A 141 6.47 26.84 6.39
CA SER A 141 7.81 26.72 5.79
C SER A 141 7.72 27.01 4.30
N LEU A 142 8.11 28.21 3.90
CA LEU A 142 8.06 28.69 2.53
C LEU A 142 8.84 27.79 1.58
N MET A 143 8.24 27.44 0.45
CA MET A 143 8.82 26.64 -0.61
C MET A 143 8.19 27.04 -1.95
N PRO A 144 9.00 27.22 -3.04
CA PRO A 144 8.40 27.35 -4.37
C PRO A 144 7.76 26.02 -4.76
N ASP A 145 6.55 26.07 -5.29
CA ASP A 145 5.96 24.91 -5.95
C ASP A 145 6.54 24.78 -7.36
N TYR A 146 6.70 23.54 -7.83
CA TYR A 146 7.38 23.24 -9.09
C TYR A 146 6.48 22.54 -10.08
N THR A 147 6.54 23.00 -11.33
CA THR A 147 6.06 22.26 -12.50
C THR A 147 7.19 22.11 -13.49
N TYR A 148 7.44 20.90 -14.01
CA TYR A 148 8.59 20.62 -14.90
C TYR A 148 9.94 21.02 -14.29
N LEU A 149 10.08 20.93 -12.98
CA LEU A 149 11.26 21.40 -12.23
C LEU A 149 11.55 22.91 -12.42
N GLN A 150 10.54 23.70 -12.79
CA GLN A 150 10.60 25.16 -12.82
C GLN A 150 9.75 25.72 -11.68
N PRO A 151 10.24 26.74 -10.94
CA PRO A 151 9.44 27.44 -9.96
C PRO A 151 8.16 28.00 -10.61
N ALA A 152 7.01 27.70 -10.01
CA ALA A 152 5.71 28.11 -10.57
C ALA A 152 5.02 29.16 -9.70
N GLN A 153 4.78 28.85 -8.43
CA GLN A 153 4.11 29.72 -7.48
C GLN A 153 4.72 29.56 -6.08
N ALA A 154 4.57 30.57 -5.24
CA ALA A 154 4.90 30.46 -3.83
C ALA A 154 3.92 29.49 -3.12
N SER A 155 4.46 28.59 -2.30
CA SER A 155 3.73 27.60 -1.53
C SER A 155 4.43 27.32 -0.20
N THR A 156 4.01 26.26 0.50
CA THR A 156 4.70 25.75 1.70
C THR A 156 5.07 24.29 1.53
N PHE A 157 6.12 23.85 2.22
CA PHE A 157 6.48 22.44 2.26
C PHE A 157 5.33 21.58 2.84
N GLY A 158 4.58 22.13 3.80
CA GLY A 158 3.41 21.46 4.36
C GLY A 158 2.30 21.23 3.33
N HIS A 159 1.99 22.22 2.50
CA HIS A 159 1.01 22.08 1.42
C HIS A 159 1.47 21.04 0.39
N TYR A 160 2.71 21.14 -0.07
CA TYR A 160 3.31 20.17 -0.99
C TYR A 160 3.22 18.74 -0.45
N LEU A 161 3.71 18.49 0.77
CA LEU A 161 3.76 17.16 1.36
C LEU A 161 2.36 16.56 1.57
N LEU A 162 1.39 17.38 1.99
CA LEU A 162 0.02 16.93 2.24
C LEU A 162 -0.66 16.37 0.99
N SER A 163 -0.25 16.80 -0.21
CA SER A 163 -0.79 16.33 -1.48
C SER A 163 -0.64 14.82 -1.69
N PHE A 164 0.27 14.18 -0.96
CA PHE A 164 0.50 12.73 -1.02
C PHE A 164 -0.34 11.93 -0.02
N ALA A 165 -0.97 12.57 0.99
CA ALA A 165 -1.77 11.86 1.99
C ALA A 165 -3.12 11.37 1.44
N ASP A 166 -3.81 12.17 0.64
CA ASP A 166 -5.11 11.82 0.09
C ASP A 166 -5.06 10.65 -0.92
N PRO A 167 -4.09 10.53 -1.84
CA PRO A 167 -3.88 9.32 -2.62
C PRO A 167 -3.69 8.06 -1.78
N VAL A 168 -2.90 8.14 -0.70
CA VAL A 168 -2.69 7.00 0.22
C VAL A 168 -4.01 6.60 0.87
N LEU A 169 -4.84 7.57 1.32
CA LEU A 169 -6.16 7.29 1.90
C LEU A 169 -7.10 6.61 0.90
N ARG A 170 -7.10 7.06 -0.36
CA ARG A 170 -7.92 6.42 -1.42
C ARG A 170 -7.52 4.97 -1.66
N ASP A 171 -6.21 4.69 -1.71
CA ASP A 171 -5.72 3.32 -1.93
C ASP A 171 -5.94 2.43 -0.71
N ALA A 172 -5.78 2.96 0.52
CA ALA A 172 -6.10 2.26 1.76
C ALA A 172 -7.58 1.86 1.84
N ASN A 173 -8.50 2.76 1.44
CA ASN A 173 -9.93 2.44 1.35
C ASN A 173 -10.22 1.37 0.28
N ARG A 174 -9.54 1.38 -0.87
CA ARG A 174 -9.67 0.31 -1.88
C ARG A 174 -9.22 -1.03 -1.31
N LEU A 175 -8.07 -1.08 -0.64
CA LEU A 175 -7.58 -2.30 0.01
C LEU A 175 -8.61 -2.88 0.99
N LEU A 176 -9.20 -2.04 1.86
CA LEU A 176 -10.23 -2.50 2.79
C LEU A 176 -11.51 -2.93 2.06
N SER A 177 -11.88 -2.29 0.96
CA SER A 177 -13.02 -2.72 0.14
C SER A 177 -12.79 -4.09 -0.49
N GLU A 178 -11.58 -4.36 -0.98
CA GLU A 178 -11.21 -5.66 -1.55
C GLU A 178 -11.07 -6.76 -0.48
N HIS A 179 -10.78 -6.40 0.77
CA HIS A 179 -10.76 -7.34 1.89
C HIS A 179 -12.05 -8.15 1.98
N VAL A 180 -13.22 -7.56 1.75
CA VAL A 180 -14.53 -8.23 1.79
C VAL A 180 -14.58 -9.42 0.82
N HIS A 181 -13.97 -9.27 -0.36
CA HIS A 181 -13.95 -10.32 -1.39
C HIS A 181 -12.91 -11.41 -1.09
N VAL A 182 -11.77 -11.03 -0.51
CA VAL A 182 -10.78 -12.00 -0.03
C VAL A 182 -11.28 -12.75 1.20
N ASN A 183 -11.97 -12.06 2.12
CA ASN A 183 -12.54 -12.63 3.34
C ASN A 183 -13.85 -13.43 3.08
N SER A 184 -13.84 -14.22 2.00
CA SER A 184 -14.91 -15.14 1.61
C SER A 184 -14.36 -16.56 1.47
N SER A 185 -15.06 -17.58 2.01
CA SER A 185 -14.57 -18.94 2.13
C SER A 185 -14.76 -19.76 0.85
N VAL A 186 -13.78 -20.60 0.54
CA VAL A 186 -13.88 -21.65 -0.48
C VAL A 186 -14.24 -23.01 0.13
N SER A 187 -14.26 -23.15 1.46
CA SER A 187 -14.47 -24.42 2.16
C SER A 187 -15.82 -25.07 1.80
N GLY A 188 -15.80 -26.38 1.66
CA GLY A 188 -16.95 -27.16 1.27
C GLY A 188 -17.30 -27.10 -0.23
N SER A 189 -16.39 -26.58 -1.08
CA SER A 189 -16.57 -26.59 -2.54
C SER A 189 -16.48 -28.00 -3.15
N GLY A 190 -15.80 -28.94 -2.49
CA GLY A 190 -15.72 -30.34 -2.92
C GLY A 190 -15.14 -30.54 -4.32
N GLY A 191 -14.37 -29.58 -4.79
CA GLY A 191 -13.78 -29.53 -6.12
C GLY A 191 -14.52 -28.60 -7.07
N ALA A 192 -15.68 -28.98 -7.61
CA ALA A 192 -16.39 -28.17 -8.62
C ALA A 192 -17.90 -28.10 -8.43
N ASN A 193 -18.49 -29.09 -7.72
CA ASN A 193 -19.96 -29.29 -7.68
C ASN A 193 -20.54 -29.24 -6.27
N GLY A 194 -19.71 -28.94 -5.26
CA GLY A 194 -20.10 -29.00 -3.86
C GLY A 194 -19.74 -30.31 -3.17
N SER A 195 -19.53 -30.25 -1.86
CA SER A 195 -19.23 -31.41 -1.04
C SER A 195 -20.51 -32.09 -0.57
N VAL A 196 -20.60 -33.41 -0.69
CA VAL A 196 -21.70 -34.20 -0.09
C VAL A 196 -21.52 -34.40 1.42
N ILE A 197 -20.31 -34.12 1.93
CA ILE A 197 -19.93 -34.23 3.34
C ILE A 197 -20.11 -32.88 4.03
N ILE A 198 -19.40 -31.84 3.58
CA ILE A 198 -19.47 -30.50 4.16
C ILE A 198 -20.64 -29.73 3.53
N ARG A 199 -21.84 -29.94 4.06
CA ARG A 199 -23.09 -29.35 3.54
C ARG A 199 -23.34 -27.95 4.09
N ASP A 200 -22.92 -27.69 5.32
CA ASP A 200 -23.06 -26.39 5.97
C ASP A 200 -21.80 -25.55 5.71
N ARG A 201 -21.74 -24.95 4.52
CA ARG A 201 -20.62 -24.08 4.11
C ARG A 201 -20.58 -22.76 4.88
N MET A 202 -21.71 -22.32 5.45
CA MET A 202 -21.75 -21.11 6.27
C MET A 202 -20.99 -21.33 7.58
N ARG A 203 -21.25 -22.45 8.26
CA ARG A 203 -20.53 -22.84 9.47
C ARG A 203 -19.03 -23.01 9.19
N ALA A 204 -18.66 -23.73 8.12
CA ALA A 204 -17.26 -23.91 7.72
C ALA A 204 -16.56 -22.59 7.43
N ALA A 205 -17.24 -21.60 6.88
CA ALA A 205 -16.73 -20.26 6.68
C ALA A 205 -16.50 -19.53 8.02
N HIS A 206 -17.48 -19.55 8.92
CA HIS A 206 -17.41 -18.87 10.21
C HIS A 206 -16.36 -19.50 11.13
N ASN A 207 -16.14 -20.81 11.11
CA ASN A 207 -15.07 -21.48 11.86
C ASN A 207 -13.67 -20.92 11.52
N LEU A 208 -13.49 -20.39 10.32
CA LEU A 208 -12.25 -19.77 9.84
C LEU A 208 -12.30 -18.23 9.89
N GLY A 209 -13.35 -17.62 10.44
CA GLY A 209 -13.52 -16.17 10.51
C GLY A 209 -13.77 -15.50 9.16
N PHE A 210 -14.21 -16.25 8.14
CA PHE A 210 -14.70 -15.67 6.90
C PHE A 210 -16.12 -15.14 7.07
N ASN A 211 -16.46 -14.06 6.38
CA ASN A 211 -17.79 -13.45 6.47
C ASN A 211 -18.89 -14.37 5.90
N LYS A 212 -18.57 -15.08 4.82
CA LYS A 212 -19.50 -15.99 4.13
C LYS A 212 -18.75 -16.92 3.18
N PRO A 213 -19.37 -18.02 2.73
CA PRO A 213 -18.83 -18.79 1.60
C PRO A 213 -19.03 -18.04 0.28
N ILE A 214 -18.14 -18.25 -0.68
CA ILE A 214 -18.36 -17.87 -2.08
C ILE A 214 -19.53 -18.72 -2.59
N GLU A 215 -20.55 -18.08 -3.12
CA GLU A 215 -21.83 -18.72 -3.41
C GLU A 215 -21.69 -19.87 -4.41
N HIS A 216 -21.10 -19.63 -5.56
CA HIS A 216 -20.92 -20.65 -6.58
C HIS A 216 -19.61 -21.41 -6.37
N VAL A 217 -19.69 -22.70 -6.05
CA VAL A 217 -18.52 -23.55 -5.70
C VAL A 217 -17.49 -23.65 -6.82
N ARG A 218 -17.92 -23.66 -8.08
CA ARG A 218 -16.99 -23.66 -9.21
C ARG A 218 -16.22 -22.35 -9.32
N ASP A 219 -16.88 -21.21 -9.10
CA ASP A 219 -16.21 -19.90 -9.01
C ASP A 219 -15.25 -19.87 -7.84
N ALA A 220 -15.68 -20.32 -6.66
CA ALA A 220 -14.83 -20.39 -5.46
C ALA A 220 -13.48 -21.05 -5.70
N MET A 221 -13.44 -22.08 -6.54
CA MET A 221 -12.23 -22.85 -6.83
C MET A 221 -11.31 -22.20 -7.86
N TRP A 222 -11.81 -21.31 -8.72
CA TRP A 222 -11.03 -20.72 -9.82
C TRP A 222 -11.01 -19.20 -9.88
N GLN A 223 -11.68 -18.53 -8.97
CA GLN A 223 -11.71 -17.08 -8.84
C GLN A 223 -10.30 -16.50 -8.64
N THR A 224 -9.91 -15.52 -9.46
CA THR A 224 -8.60 -14.85 -9.42
C THR A 224 -8.72 -13.34 -9.23
N ASP A 225 -9.84 -12.77 -9.62
CA ASP A 225 -10.11 -11.32 -9.63
C ASP A 225 -9.93 -10.63 -8.27
N PRO A 226 -10.37 -11.16 -7.10
CA PRO A 226 -10.13 -10.50 -5.82
C PRO A 226 -8.63 -10.34 -5.51
N PHE A 227 -7.82 -11.32 -5.89
CA PHE A 227 -6.38 -11.26 -5.68
C PHE A 227 -5.70 -10.25 -6.61
N LEU A 228 -6.19 -10.14 -7.87
CA LEU A 228 -5.70 -9.14 -8.82
C LEU A 228 -6.05 -7.73 -8.35
N HIS A 229 -7.26 -7.50 -7.84
CA HIS A 229 -7.67 -6.19 -7.32
C HIS A 229 -6.87 -5.77 -6.09
N VAL A 230 -6.62 -6.69 -5.16
CA VAL A 230 -5.73 -6.44 -4.01
C VAL A 230 -4.32 -6.06 -4.47
N LEU A 231 -3.74 -6.83 -5.40
CA LEU A 231 -2.40 -6.55 -5.91
C LEU A 231 -2.34 -5.25 -6.71
N PHE A 232 -3.39 -4.94 -7.49
CA PHE A 232 -3.53 -3.66 -8.17
C PHE A 232 -3.57 -2.50 -7.17
N SER A 233 -4.38 -2.59 -6.11
CA SER A 233 -4.48 -1.55 -5.08
C SER A 233 -3.15 -1.35 -4.33
N ALA A 234 -2.44 -2.45 -4.02
CA ALA A 234 -1.11 -2.38 -3.43
C ALA A 234 -0.08 -1.74 -4.37
N THR A 235 -0.17 -2.02 -5.67
CA THR A 235 0.73 -1.44 -6.69
C THR A 235 0.45 0.06 -6.88
N THR A 236 -0.83 0.49 -6.94
CA THR A 236 -1.18 1.92 -7.05
C THR A 236 -0.76 2.71 -5.81
N LEU A 237 -0.89 2.14 -4.62
CA LEU A 237 -0.38 2.71 -3.37
C LEU A 237 1.13 2.98 -3.47
N THR A 238 1.91 2.00 -3.92
CA THR A 238 3.37 2.17 -4.02
C THR A 238 3.78 3.10 -5.17
N LEU A 239 2.99 3.23 -6.25
CA LEU A 239 3.21 4.24 -7.29
C LEU A 239 3.11 5.67 -6.75
N GLY A 240 2.15 5.96 -5.87
CA GLY A 240 2.05 7.24 -5.17
C GLY A 240 3.27 7.50 -4.28
N GLN A 241 3.74 6.46 -3.60
CA GLN A 241 4.94 6.50 -2.74
C GLN A 241 6.24 6.69 -3.55
N ASP A 242 6.32 6.07 -4.73
CA ASP A 242 7.45 6.22 -5.67
C ASP A 242 7.60 7.66 -6.15
N ARG A 243 6.49 8.33 -6.49
CA ARG A 243 6.50 9.76 -6.86
C ARG A 243 7.05 10.63 -5.74
N LEU A 244 6.58 10.45 -4.51
CA LEU A 244 7.12 11.18 -3.36
C LEU A 244 8.61 10.87 -3.16
N ALA A 245 9.01 9.61 -3.31
CA ALA A 245 10.41 9.22 -3.17
C ALA A 245 11.29 9.87 -4.24
N GLU A 246 10.83 10.01 -5.48
CA GLU A 246 11.57 10.69 -6.54
C GLU A 246 11.73 12.18 -6.26
N ASP A 247 10.66 12.87 -5.88
CA ASP A 247 10.71 14.29 -5.50
C ASP A 247 11.65 14.52 -4.33
N LEU A 248 11.56 13.70 -3.28
CA LEU A 248 12.47 13.81 -2.12
C LEU A 248 13.93 13.54 -2.49
N GLU A 249 14.21 12.66 -3.46
CA GLU A 249 15.56 12.43 -3.97
C GLU A 249 16.10 13.67 -4.69
N ILE A 250 15.29 14.32 -5.51
CA ILE A 250 15.61 15.58 -6.19
C ILE A 250 15.85 16.68 -5.15
N PHE A 251 14.96 16.87 -4.20
CA PHE A 251 15.05 17.91 -3.18
C PHE A 251 16.19 17.69 -2.18
N ALA A 252 16.66 16.45 -2.01
CA ALA A 252 17.83 16.12 -1.22
C ALA A 252 19.15 16.26 -2.00
N SER A 253 19.13 16.55 -3.30
CA SER A 253 20.33 16.79 -4.10
C SER A 253 21.04 18.04 -3.61
N ARG A 254 22.35 18.15 -3.92
CA ARG A 254 23.14 19.33 -3.56
C ARG A 254 22.63 20.61 -4.24
N GLU A 255 22.10 20.47 -5.44
CA GLU A 255 21.61 21.55 -6.29
C GLU A 255 20.34 22.17 -5.68
N PHE A 256 19.39 21.38 -5.23
CA PHE A 256 18.21 21.85 -4.50
C PHE A 256 18.55 22.13 -3.03
N GLY A 257 19.00 21.13 -2.29
CA GLY A 257 19.37 21.24 -0.88
C GLY A 257 18.19 21.63 0.03
N PHE A 258 16.96 21.32 -0.35
CA PHE A 258 15.75 21.70 0.39
C PHE A 258 15.53 20.85 1.63
N LEU A 259 16.05 19.64 1.60
CA LEU A 259 15.96 18.70 2.70
C LEU A 259 17.16 17.75 2.75
N SER A 260 17.29 17.03 3.83
CA SER A 260 18.16 15.87 3.94
C SER A 260 17.47 14.73 4.67
N LEU A 261 17.83 13.50 4.33
CA LEU A 261 17.31 12.31 5.00
C LEU A 261 18.03 12.11 6.35
N GLY A 262 17.29 11.57 7.31
CA GLY A 262 17.86 11.10 8.57
C GLY A 262 18.94 10.03 8.36
N ASN A 263 19.82 9.87 9.34
CA ASN A 263 20.97 8.95 9.24
C ASN A 263 20.56 7.49 9.01
N SER A 264 19.40 7.09 9.50
CA SER A 264 18.83 5.74 9.33
C SER A 264 18.38 5.42 7.89
N SER A 265 18.15 6.45 7.07
CA SER A 265 17.61 6.34 5.70
C SER A 265 18.65 6.54 4.61
N VAL A 266 19.91 6.82 4.97
CA VAL A 266 21.01 7.02 4.04
C VAL A 266 22.02 5.88 4.08
N ARG A 267 22.71 5.68 2.97
CA ARG A 267 23.84 4.76 2.87
C ARG A 267 25.12 5.56 2.56
N PRO A 268 26.08 5.58 3.49
CA PRO A 268 27.38 6.24 3.21
C PRO A 268 28.11 5.51 2.10
N SER A 269 28.85 6.28 1.30
CA SER A 269 29.74 5.70 0.29
C SER A 269 30.98 5.11 0.97
N VAL A 270 31.39 3.92 0.51
CA VAL A 270 32.61 3.25 1.01
C VAL A 270 33.87 3.94 0.48
N LEU A 271 33.79 4.52 -0.73
CA LEU A 271 34.93 5.17 -1.41
C LEU A 271 34.98 6.69 -1.16
N MET A 272 33.81 7.33 -1.08
CA MET A 272 33.68 8.79 -1.01
C MET A 272 33.09 9.20 0.35
N PRO A 273 33.92 9.61 1.33
CA PRO A 273 33.47 9.86 2.71
C PRO A 273 32.39 10.93 2.85
N GLN A 274 32.37 11.91 1.94
CA GLN A 274 31.39 13.01 1.94
C GLN A 274 30.02 12.61 1.36
N LYS A 275 29.93 11.45 0.66
CA LYS A 275 28.73 11.07 -0.09
C LYS A 275 27.75 10.28 0.79
N ARG A 276 26.56 10.83 0.96
CA ARG A 276 25.42 10.24 1.66
C ARG A 276 24.32 9.93 0.66
N ASN A 277 24.20 8.67 0.24
CA ASN A 277 23.22 8.28 -0.75
C ASN A 277 21.82 8.18 -0.10
N PRO A 278 20.73 8.69 -0.72
CA PRO A 278 19.38 8.55 -0.23
C PRO A 278 18.84 7.12 -0.48
N TYR A 279 19.46 6.12 0.13
CA TYR A 279 19.28 4.71 -0.20
C TYR A 279 17.86 4.21 0.02
N ALA A 280 17.19 4.71 1.08
CA ALA A 280 15.79 4.34 1.34
C ALA A 280 14.89 4.71 0.16
N LEU A 281 15.08 5.87 -0.46
CA LEU A 281 14.29 6.31 -1.62
C LEU A 281 14.52 5.41 -2.83
N SER A 282 15.78 5.05 -3.11
CA SER A 282 16.12 4.13 -4.20
C SER A 282 15.50 2.73 -3.99
N VAL A 283 15.43 2.24 -2.72
CA VAL A 283 14.74 0.97 -2.39
C VAL A 283 13.24 1.05 -2.67
N ILE A 284 12.58 2.15 -2.27
CA ILE A 284 11.15 2.38 -2.54
C ILE A 284 10.89 2.32 -4.04
N ARG A 285 11.66 3.06 -4.83
CA ARG A 285 11.52 3.14 -6.29
C ARG A 285 11.74 1.79 -6.98
N GLY A 286 12.81 1.09 -6.63
CA GLY A 286 13.10 -0.24 -7.17
C GLY A 286 12.02 -1.28 -6.83
N SER A 287 11.50 -1.24 -5.59
CA SER A 287 10.44 -2.14 -5.14
C SER A 287 9.12 -1.92 -5.88
N THR A 288 8.77 -0.67 -6.19
CA THR A 288 7.60 -0.34 -7.00
C THR A 288 7.70 -0.95 -8.40
N GLY A 289 8.88 -0.89 -9.03
CA GLY A 289 9.12 -1.56 -10.32
C GLY A 289 8.90 -3.09 -10.25
N ILE A 290 9.34 -3.73 -9.16
CA ILE A 290 9.08 -5.16 -8.92
C ILE A 290 7.58 -5.44 -8.82
N LEU A 291 6.82 -4.62 -8.09
CA LEU A 291 5.37 -4.80 -7.91
C LEU A 291 4.60 -4.66 -9.23
N ILE A 292 4.98 -3.72 -10.09
CA ILE A 292 4.42 -3.59 -11.45
C ILE A 292 4.65 -4.87 -12.26
N GLY A 293 5.87 -5.41 -12.23
CA GLY A 293 6.21 -6.66 -12.92
C GLY A 293 5.39 -7.84 -12.38
N ARG A 294 5.24 -7.95 -11.05
CA ARG A 294 4.45 -9.01 -10.41
C ARG A 294 2.96 -8.92 -10.73
N LEU A 295 2.38 -7.72 -10.74
CA LEU A 295 0.99 -7.51 -11.17
C LEU A 295 0.78 -7.98 -12.62
N THR A 296 1.69 -7.63 -13.52
CA THR A 296 1.64 -8.08 -14.93
C THR A 296 1.73 -9.61 -15.02
N GLY A 297 2.63 -10.23 -14.26
CA GLY A 297 2.77 -11.69 -14.19
C GLY A 297 1.50 -12.37 -13.67
N GLN A 298 0.87 -11.82 -12.62
CA GLN A 298 -0.38 -12.35 -12.06
C GLN A 298 -1.56 -12.24 -13.06
N LEU A 299 -1.66 -11.15 -13.81
CA LEU A 299 -2.63 -11.01 -14.89
C LEU A 299 -2.44 -12.10 -15.96
N ALA A 300 -1.20 -12.39 -16.34
CA ALA A 300 -0.88 -13.44 -17.31
C ALA A 300 -1.25 -14.84 -16.80
N LEU A 301 -0.96 -15.16 -15.53
CA LEU A 301 -1.33 -16.43 -14.89
C LEU A 301 -2.84 -16.62 -14.77
N SER A 302 -3.58 -15.53 -14.55
CA SER A 302 -5.04 -15.56 -14.41
C SER A 302 -5.79 -15.82 -15.71
N LYS A 303 -5.11 -15.76 -16.86
CA LYS A 303 -5.67 -16.03 -18.21
C LYS A 303 -5.84 -17.53 -18.50
N ALA A 304 -5.91 -18.37 -17.48
CA ALA A 304 -6.12 -19.80 -17.65
C ALA A 304 -7.59 -20.12 -18.02
N PRO A 305 -7.84 -21.22 -18.79
CA PRO A 305 -9.19 -21.69 -18.99
C PRO A 305 -9.86 -22.05 -17.66
N SER A 306 -11.20 -21.90 -17.58
CA SER A 306 -11.94 -22.23 -16.36
C SER A 306 -11.71 -23.69 -15.95
N ALA A 307 -11.63 -23.94 -14.64
CA ALA A 307 -11.39 -25.26 -14.06
C ALA A 307 -9.98 -25.84 -14.32
N ARG A 308 -9.02 -25.01 -14.74
CA ARG A 308 -7.59 -25.37 -14.83
C ARG A 308 -6.80 -24.45 -13.92
N SER A 309 -6.54 -24.91 -12.71
CA SER A 309 -5.90 -24.10 -11.65
C SER A 309 -4.41 -24.34 -11.50
N ASP A 310 -3.82 -25.29 -12.25
CA ASP A 310 -2.44 -25.67 -12.01
C ASP A 310 -1.43 -24.59 -12.35
N THR A 311 -1.72 -23.72 -13.32
CA THR A 311 -0.89 -22.54 -13.57
C THR A 311 -0.90 -21.54 -12.41
N TYR A 312 -1.91 -21.58 -11.55
CA TYR A 312 -2.04 -20.69 -10.40
C TYR A 312 -1.14 -21.06 -9.22
N ILE A 313 -0.45 -22.21 -9.28
CA ILE A 313 0.58 -22.57 -8.29
C ILE A 313 1.67 -21.49 -8.18
N TYR A 314 2.00 -20.85 -9.30
CA TYR A 314 2.97 -19.74 -9.32
C TYR A 314 2.47 -18.44 -8.66
N ALA A 315 1.20 -18.37 -8.27
CA ALA A 315 0.61 -17.22 -7.57
C ALA A 315 0.67 -17.35 -6.05
N TYR A 316 0.77 -18.58 -5.52
CA TYR A 316 0.58 -18.86 -4.09
C TYR A 316 1.58 -18.14 -3.19
N GLY A 317 2.82 -18.02 -3.61
CA GLY A 317 3.83 -17.26 -2.87
C GLY A 317 4.02 -15.84 -3.40
N GLU A 318 3.82 -15.61 -4.71
CA GLU A 318 4.06 -14.29 -5.30
C GLU A 318 3.09 -13.23 -4.80
N LEU A 319 1.83 -13.57 -4.60
CA LEU A 319 0.85 -12.62 -4.06
C LEU A 319 1.19 -12.20 -2.61
N PRO A 320 1.39 -13.13 -1.65
CA PRO A 320 1.81 -12.77 -0.30
C PRO A 320 3.15 -12.01 -0.27
N ARG A 321 4.15 -12.42 -1.06
CA ARG A 321 5.43 -11.70 -1.15
C ARG A 321 5.25 -10.26 -1.68
N SER A 322 4.31 -10.06 -2.59
CA SER A 322 4.02 -8.73 -3.13
C SER A 322 3.39 -7.81 -2.08
N LEU A 323 2.42 -8.31 -1.33
CA LEU A 323 1.78 -7.55 -0.26
C LEU A 323 2.76 -7.24 0.88
N ALA A 324 3.60 -8.21 1.25
CA ALA A 324 4.66 -8.00 2.23
C ALA A 324 5.65 -6.90 1.77
N LEU A 325 6.05 -6.92 0.49
CA LEU A 325 6.92 -5.89 -0.09
C LEU A 325 6.26 -4.50 -0.07
N ALA A 326 4.98 -4.40 -0.44
CA ALA A 326 4.24 -3.15 -0.37
C ALA A 326 4.17 -2.60 1.07
N GLY A 327 3.93 -3.45 2.07
CA GLY A 327 3.96 -3.07 3.48
C GLY A 327 5.36 -2.59 3.93
N GLN A 328 6.42 -3.30 3.53
CA GLN A 328 7.80 -2.88 3.82
C GLN A 328 8.12 -1.49 3.24
N VAL A 329 7.73 -1.25 1.98
CA VAL A 329 7.89 0.05 1.30
C VAL A 329 7.12 1.15 2.04
N THR A 330 5.87 0.90 2.41
CA THR A 330 5.02 1.87 3.12
C THR A 330 5.61 2.22 4.49
N ARG A 331 6.08 1.25 5.26
CA ARG A 331 6.75 1.50 6.55
C ARG A 331 8.08 2.23 6.37
N LEU A 332 8.85 1.90 5.33
CA LEU A 332 10.10 2.59 5.03
C LEU A 332 9.86 4.06 4.70
N LEU A 333 8.89 4.37 3.83
CA LEU A 333 8.53 5.76 3.52
C LEU A 333 8.00 6.50 4.75
N THR A 334 7.22 5.83 5.60
CA THR A 334 6.75 6.41 6.87
C THR A 334 7.91 6.85 7.76
N SER A 335 8.96 6.01 7.87
CA SER A 335 10.17 6.35 8.61
C SER A 335 10.92 7.52 7.97
N VAL A 336 11.07 7.49 6.64
CA VAL A 336 11.71 8.60 5.91
C VAL A 336 10.99 9.92 6.18
N VAL A 337 9.66 9.97 6.04
CA VAL A 337 8.86 11.19 6.23
C VAL A 337 8.99 11.74 7.66
N ARG A 338 9.03 10.86 8.66
CA ARG A 338 9.22 11.27 10.07
C ARG A 338 10.58 11.89 10.33
N ASP A 339 11.62 11.37 9.69
CA ASP A 339 13.02 11.71 9.96
C ASP A 339 13.58 12.75 8.97
N LEU A 340 12.76 13.32 8.06
CA LEU A 340 13.18 14.38 7.15
C LEU A 340 13.67 15.60 7.92
N VAL A 341 14.84 16.12 7.53
CA VAL A 341 15.35 17.41 7.99
C VAL A 341 15.09 18.44 6.90
N VAL A 342 14.24 19.41 7.19
CA VAL A 342 13.82 20.46 6.25
C VAL A 342 14.72 21.67 6.38
N HIS A 343 15.24 22.18 5.26
CA HIS A 343 16.14 23.33 5.21
C HIS A 343 15.37 24.59 4.77
N GLU A 344 14.56 25.16 5.67
CA GLU A 344 13.64 26.25 5.40
C GLU A 344 14.31 27.48 4.76
N ALA A 345 15.49 27.85 5.25
CA ALA A 345 16.23 28.98 4.68
C ALA A 345 16.60 28.76 3.21
N ARG A 346 16.93 27.52 2.83
CA ARG A 346 17.24 27.18 1.44
C ARG A 346 16.01 27.19 0.55
N MET A 347 14.89 26.69 1.05
CA MET A 347 13.59 26.74 0.35
C MET A 347 13.14 28.20 0.16
N LYS A 348 13.20 29.02 1.21
CA LYS A 348 12.87 30.43 1.14
C LYS A 348 13.71 31.18 0.12
N SER A 349 15.04 30.98 0.13
CA SER A 349 15.93 31.64 -0.83
C SER A 349 15.69 31.24 -2.29
N ALA A 350 15.06 30.08 -2.54
CA ALA A 350 14.70 29.63 -3.88
C ALA A 350 13.44 30.34 -4.44
N ILE A 351 12.67 31.03 -3.60
CA ILE A 351 11.58 31.91 -4.02
C ILE A 351 12.14 33.25 -4.49
N GLU A 352 13.21 33.74 -3.85
CA GLU A 352 13.81 35.03 -4.17
C GLU A 352 14.30 35.05 -5.62
N GLY A 353 13.82 36.01 -6.39
CA GLY A 353 14.18 36.18 -7.81
C GLY A 353 13.59 35.15 -8.78
N SER A 354 12.72 34.26 -8.31
CA SER A 354 12.08 33.23 -9.13
C SER A 354 10.81 33.70 -9.87
N ASN A 355 10.34 34.91 -9.60
CA ASN A 355 9.10 35.51 -10.15
C ASN A 355 7.85 34.65 -9.91
N THR A 356 7.77 33.94 -8.77
CA THR A 356 6.63 33.11 -8.40
C THR A 356 5.35 33.91 -8.15
N GLU A 357 5.46 35.20 -7.97
CA GLU A 357 4.41 36.22 -7.80
C GLU A 357 3.80 36.73 -9.12
N ALA A 358 4.44 36.44 -10.26
CA ALA A 358 4.08 37.06 -11.55
C ALA A 358 2.62 36.88 -11.96
N ALA A 359 2.03 35.70 -11.71
CA ALA A 359 0.62 35.45 -12.00
C ALA A 359 -0.30 36.28 -11.10
N ASP A 360 0.06 36.46 -9.84
CA ASP A 360 -0.71 37.27 -8.86
C ASP A 360 -0.63 38.75 -9.19
N ALA A 361 0.55 39.23 -9.62
CA ALA A 361 0.76 40.56 -10.14
C ALA A 361 -0.14 40.83 -11.37
N ALA A 362 -0.25 39.89 -12.31
CA ALA A 362 -1.16 40.02 -13.43
C ALA A 362 -2.65 40.13 -12.98
N HIS A 363 -3.05 39.33 -11.99
CA HIS A 363 -4.41 39.40 -11.41
C HIS A 363 -4.65 40.72 -10.68
N LEU A 364 -3.64 41.28 -10.02
CA LEU A 364 -3.72 42.61 -9.42
C LEU A 364 -3.99 43.65 -10.49
N LEU A 365 -3.22 43.70 -11.58
CA LEU A 365 -3.42 44.65 -12.68
C LEU A 365 -4.83 44.53 -13.31
N MET A 366 -5.38 43.35 -13.40
CA MET A 366 -6.78 43.17 -13.85
C MET A 366 -7.77 43.88 -12.93
N ARG A 367 -7.60 43.78 -11.63
CA ARG A 367 -8.52 44.37 -10.63
C ARG A 367 -8.36 45.86 -10.53
N SER A 368 -7.14 46.32 -10.43
CA SER A 368 -6.82 47.73 -10.13
C SER A 368 -6.86 48.62 -11.37
N CYS A 369 -6.33 48.14 -12.51
CA CYS A 369 -6.28 48.87 -13.77
C CYS A 369 -7.39 48.50 -14.75
N GLY A 370 -8.29 47.55 -14.42
CA GLY A 370 -9.36 47.14 -15.32
C GLY A 370 -8.87 46.46 -16.61
N LEU A 371 -7.64 45.96 -16.62
CA LEU A 371 -7.04 45.29 -17.79
C LEU A 371 -7.65 43.90 -18.01
N ASP A 372 -7.73 43.48 -19.27
CA ASP A 372 -7.94 42.06 -19.55
C ASP A 372 -6.66 41.26 -19.22
N TYR A 373 -6.83 39.94 -18.99
CA TYR A 373 -5.71 39.10 -18.54
C TYR A 373 -4.51 39.07 -19.53
N LEU A 374 -4.79 39.05 -20.83
CA LEU A 374 -3.69 39.00 -21.84
C LEU A 374 -2.88 40.30 -21.82
N THR A 375 -3.55 41.44 -21.60
CA THR A 375 -2.88 42.74 -21.47
C THR A 375 -2.08 42.80 -20.17
N ALA A 376 -2.68 42.45 -19.04
CA ALA A 376 -2.00 42.36 -17.74
C ALA A 376 -0.77 41.44 -17.81
N HIS A 377 -0.92 40.26 -18.40
CA HIS A 377 0.18 39.30 -18.59
C HIS A 377 1.31 39.89 -19.46
N ARG A 378 0.99 40.69 -20.52
CA ARG A 378 2.02 41.36 -21.34
C ARG A 378 2.80 42.40 -20.55
N VAL A 379 2.12 43.16 -19.69
CA VAL A 379 2.74 44.17 -18.83
C VAL A 379 3.71 43.48 -17.84
N ILE A 380 3.26 42.43 -17.14
CA ILE A 380 4.12 41.68 -16.22
C ILE A 380 5.28 41.02 -16.96
N ARG A 381 5.06 40.49 -18.15
CA ARG A 381 6.16 39.95 -18.97
C ARG A 381 7.19 41.02 -19.34
N ALA A 382 6.76 42.26 -19.63
CA ALA A 382 7.69 43.36 -19.88
C ALA A 382 8.48 43.71 -18.60
N ALA A 383 7.84 43.74 -17.43
CA ALA A 383 8.50 43.94 -16.14
C ALA A 383 9.57 42.86 -15.87
N ILE A 384 9.24 41.58 -16.12
CA ILE A 384 10.20 40.45 -15.97
C ILE A 384 11.39 40.62 -16.93
N THR A 385 11.14 41.02 -18.19
CA THR A 385 12.21 41.21 -19.17
C THR A 385 13.12 42.35 -18.75
N HIS A 386 12.56 43.43 -18.25
CA HIS A 386 13.31 44.57 -17.72
C HIS A 386 14.19 44.20 -16.53
N ALA A 387 13.60 43.51 -15.53
CA ALA A 387 14.35 43.05 -14.36
C ALA A 387 15.48 42.06 -14.70
N ALA A 388 15.27 41.22 -15.73
CA ALA A 388 16.25 40.22 -16.17
C ALA A 388 17.54 40.85 -16.78
N GLU A 389 17.49 42.10 -17.25
CA GLU A 389 18.69 42.83 -17.68
C GLU A 389 19.69 43.02 -16.54
N ASP A 390 19.21 43.09 -15.30
CA ASP A 390 20.00 43.21 -14.07
C ASP A 390 20.21 41.89 -13.32
N ASP A 391 19.87 40.76 -13.92
CA ASP A 391 19.94 39.38 -13.35
C ASP A 391 19.22 39.28 -11.99
N ARG A 392 17.99 39.82 -11.89
CA ARG A 392 17.14 39.84 -10.70
C ARG A 392 15.68 39.50 -11.00
N GLY A 393 14.93 39.22 -9.95
CA GLY A 393 13.46 39.13 -10.02
C GLY A 393 12.78 40.46 -10.17
N ILE A 394 11.48 40.45 -10.50
CA ILE A 394 10.68 41.68 -10.63
C ILE A 394 10.51 42.40 -9.28
N SER A 395 10.32 43.71 -9.35
CA SER A 395 10.01 44.59 -8.23
C SER A 395 8.79 45.45 -8.55
N ALA A 396 8.29 46.17 -7.54
CA ALA A 396 7.22 47.16 -7.72
C ALA A 396 7.60 48.22 -8.76
N ASP A 397 8.86 48.64 -8.77
CA ASP A 397 9.37 49.63 -9.74
C ASP A 397 9.31 49.11 -11.18
N ASP A 398 9.62 47.82 -11.41
CA ASP A 398 9.53 47.22 -12.73
C ASP A 398 8.10 47.10 -13.25
N ILE A 399 7.15 46.82 -12.36
CA ILE A 399 5.72 46.80 -12.71
C ILE A 399 5.25 48.25 -13.05
N THR A 400 5.65 49.21 -12.25
CA THR A 400 5.38 50.62 -12.50
C THR A 400 5.94 51.10 -13.84
N TRP A 401 7.20 50.74 -14.12
CA TRP A 401 7.85 51.03 -15.39
C TRP A 401 7.11 50.39 -16.56
N ALA A 402 6.74 49.13 -16.45
CA ALA A 402 6.04 48.38 -17.49
C ALA A 402 4.60 48.91 -17.76
N LEU A 403 3.91 49.43 -16.74
CA LEU A 403 2.62 50.14 -16.90
C LEU A 403 2.81 51.39 -17.73
N ILE A 404 3.78 52.24 -17.38
CA ILE A 404 4.09 53.50 -18.09
C ILE A 404 4.46 53.19 -19.57
N ASP A 405 5.36 52.24 -19.79
CA ASP A 405 5.79 51.87 -21.15
C ASP A 405 4.63 51.30 -21.98
N GLY A 406 3.71 50.59 -21.35
CA GLY A 406 2.45 50.11 -21.94
C GLY A 406 1.37 51.17 -22.16
N GLY A 407 1.58 52.41 -21.70
CA GLY A 407 0.63 53.50 -21.81
C GLY A 407 -0.52 53.44 -20.78
N PHE A 408 -0.33 52.74 -19.68
CA PHE A 408 -1.29 52.65 -18.57
C PHE A 408 -0.88 53.56 -17.40
N ASP A 409 -1.87 53.96 -16.60
CA ASP A 409 -1.67 54.81 -15.44
C ASP A 409 -1.25 53.95 -14.23
N PRO A 410 0.01 54.10 -13.71
CA PRO A 410 0.48 53.32 -12.57
C PRO A 410 -0.18 53.74 -11.23
N GLU A 411 -0.75 54.96 -11.13
CA GLU A 411 -1.42 55.43 -9.92
C GLU A 411 -2.73 54.66 -9.62
N GLN A 412 -3.18 53.82 -10.54
CA GLN A 412 -4.36 52.97 -10.33
C GLN A 412 -4.03 51.71 -9.45
N VAL A 413 -2.79 51.44 -9.18
CA VAL A 413 -2.35 50.35 -8.30
C VAL A 413 -1.88 50.98 -6.99
N GLU A 414 -2.53 50.63 -5.90
CA GLU A 414 -2.13 51.08 -4.58
C GLU A 414 -0.79 50.46 -4.16
N ALA A 415 0.09 51.25 -3.53
CA ALA A 415 1.42 50.78 -3.12
C ALA A 415 1.35 49.59 -2.15
N ASP A 416 0.40 49.61 -1.22
CA ASP A 416 0.21 48.49 -0.27
C ASP A 416 -0.21 47.20 -0.97
N GLU A 417 -0.97 47.24 -2.09
CA GLU A 417 -1.33 46.07 -2.87
C GLU A 417 -0.10 45.48 -3.61
N LEU A 418 0.82 46.33 -4.07
CA LEU A 418 2.10 45.87 -4.65
C LEU A 418 2.99 45.24 -3.59
N ASP A 419 3.09 45.83 -2.39
CA ASP A 419 3.90 45.25 -1.31
C ASP A 419 3.39 43.86 -0.89
N GLU A 420 2.07 43.65 -0.82
CA GLU A 420 1.45 42.36 -0.53
C GLU A 420 1.82 41.29 -1.58
N ILE A 421 1.95 41.67 -2.86
CA ILE A 421 2.35 40.73 -3.93
C ILE A 421 3.79 40.22 -3.76
N PHE A 422 4.66 41.11 -3.22
CA PHE A 422 6.08 40.75 -2.99
C PHE A 422 6.32 40.11 -1.62
N ASP A 423 5.29 39.93 -0.79
CA ASP A 423 5.35 39.09 0.40
C ASP A 423 4.82 37.67 0.09
N PRO A 424 5.69 36.66 -0.07
CA PRO A 424 5.26 35.31 -0.38
C PRO A 424 4.30 34.73 0.64
N MET A 425 4.43 35.12 1.95
CA MET A 425 3.52 34.62 2.97
C MET A 425 2.15 35.27 2.88
N ALA A 426 2.05 36.56 2.57
CA ALA A 426 0.78 37.21 2.32
C ALA A 426 0.03 36.60 1.15
N LEU A 427 0.74 36.32 0.05
CA LEU A 427 0.18 35.60 -1.10
C LEU A 427 -0.36 34.21 -0.73
N ILE A 428 0.41 33.42 0.03
CA ILE A 428 0.01 32.08 0.45
C ILE A 428 -1.21 32.17 1.38
N GLN A 429 -1.25 33.12 2.32
CA GLN A 429 -2.38 33.32 3.23
C GLN A 429 -3.67 33.69 2.49
N SER A 430 -3.58 34.29 1.30
CA SER A 430 -4.74 34.55 0.45
C SER A 430 -5.35 33.30 -0.18
N ARG A 431 -4.65 32.18 -0.24
CA ARG A 431 -5.05 30.90 -0.87
C ARG A 431 -6.01 30.10 0.02
N LYS A 432 -7.17 30.66 0.39
CA LYS A 432 -8.14 30.09 1.34
C LYS A 432 -9.19 29.17 0.71
N SER A 433 -9.16 28.97 -0.60
CA SER A 433 -10.04 28.01 -1.27
C SER A 433 -9.82 26.58 -0.76
N ILE A 434 -10.81 25.71 -0.91
CA ILE A 434 -10.65 24.28 -0.61
C ILE A 434 -9.45 23.74 -1.38
N GLY A 435 -8.51 23.12 -0.67
CA GLY A 435 -7.27 22.62 -1.26
C GLY A 435 -6.16 23.66 -1.43
N GLY A 436 -6.39 24.92 -1.06
CA GLY A 436 -5.40 25.99 -1.20
C GLY A 436 -4.26 25.91 -0.18
N ALA A 437 -3.19 26.69 -0.46
CA ALA A 437 -1.93 26.61 0.29
C ALA A 437 -1.93 27.42 1.60
N ALA A 438 -3.01 28.14 1.96
CA ALA A 438 -3.05 28.88 3.22
C ALA A 438 -2.82 27.93 4.41
N PRO A 439 -1.98 28.32 5.40
CA PRO A 439 -1.62 27.44 6.53
C PRO A 439 -2.83 26.88 7.29
N ASP A 440 -3.86 27.70 7.51
CA ASP A 440 -5.10 27.25 8.14
C ASP A 440 -5.84 26.20 7.28
N THR A 441 -5.84 26.40 5.95
CA THR A 441 -6.44 25.42 5.01
C THR A 441 -5.67 24.12 5.01
N VAL A 442 -4.33 24.16 5.03
CA VAL A 442 -3.47 22.97 5.13
C VAL A 442 -3.75 22.22 6.42
N THR A 443 -3.83 22.94 7.55
CA THR A 443 -4.12 22.34 8.86
C THR A 443 -5.52 21.71 8.90
N ALA A 444 -6.52 22.36 8.34
CA ALA A 444 -7.89 21.83 8.26
C ALA A 444 -7.97 20.57 7.37
N MET A 445 -7.28 20.56 6.21
CA MET A 445 -7.20 19.37 5.35
C MET A 445 -6.51 18.20 6.07
N ALA A 446 -5.37 18.47 6.73
CA ALA A 446 -4.67 17.44 7.50
C ALA A 446 -5.55 16.87 8.62
N GLY A 447 -6.31 17.73 9.33
CA GLY A 447 -7.28 17.30 10.35
C GLY A 447 -8.37 16.37 9.78
N SER A 448 -8.88 16.68 8.60
CA SER A 448 -9.88 15.84 7.91
C SER A 448 -9.30 14.47 7.49
N LEU A 449 -8.07 14.45 7.00
CA LEU A 449 -7.38 13.21 6.63
C LEU A 449 -7.05 12.33 7.85
N LEU A 450 -6.66 12.95 8.98
CA LEU A 450 -6.45 12.24 10.24
C LEU A 450 -7.74 11.61 10.77
N ALA A 451 -8.87 12.34 10.71
CA ALA A 451 -10.16 11.80 11.09
C ALA A 451 -10.58 10.61 10.21
N ALA A 452 -10.36 10.70 8.90
CA ALA A 452 -10.64 9.61 7.96
C ALA A 452 -9.72 8.38 8.20
N ALA A 453 -8.44 8.60 8.52
CA ALA A 453 -7.52 7.52 8.88
C ALA A 453 -7.93 6.82 10.19
N LEU A 454 -8.44 7.57 11.17
CA LEU A 454 -8.96 7.02 12.43
C LEU A 454 -10.23 6.18 12.21
N ASP A 455 -11.17 6.63 11.38
CA ASP A 455 -12.34 5.83 10.97
C ASP A 455 -11.91 4.53 10.30
N LEU A 456 -10.95 4.61 9.36
CA LEU A 456 -10.41 3.45 8.68
C LEU A 456 -9.77 2.45 9.67
N ARG A 457 -9.00 2.92 10.66
CA ARG A 457 -8.44 2.07 11.74
C ARG A 457 -9.52 1.40 12.58
N THR A 458 -10.61 2.10 12.87
CA THR A 458 -11.72 1.54 13.63
C THR A 458 -12.36 0.36 12.88
N ARG A 459 -12.59 0.53 11.58
CA ARG A 459 -13.12 -0.55 10.72
C ARG A 459 -12.14 -1.72 10.60
N LEU A 460 -10.84 -1.44 10.48
CA LEU A 460 -9.79 -2.46 10.48
C LEU A 460 -9.78 -3.28 11.77
N GLY A 461 -9.85 -2.62 12.92
CA GLY A 461 -9.86 -3.28 14.23
C GLY A 461 -11.04 -4.27 14.37
N ALA A 462 -12.19 -3.94 13.84
CA ALA A 462 -13.35 -4.85 13.83
C ALA A 462 -13.08 -6.13 13.01
N GLU A 463 -12.48 -6.01 11.81
CA GLU A 463 -12.14 -7.15 10.96
C GLU A 463 -11.03 -8.01 11.55
N GLN A 464 -10.01 -7.40 12.17
CA GLN A 464 -8.94 -8.10 12.87
C GLN A 464 -9.48 -8.91 14.05
N ASN A 465 -10.27 -8.27 14.92
CA ASN A 465 -10.87 -8.92 16.07
C ASN A 465 -11.76 -10.11 15.69
N ASN A 466 -12.54 -9.98 14.62
CA ASN A 466 -13.37 -11.08 14.11
C ASN A 466 -12.51 -12.29 13.67
N SER A 467 -11.43 -12.04 12.94
CA SER A 467 -10.52 -13.08 12.47
C SER A 467 -9.78 -13.78 13.61
N GLU A 468 -9.24 -13.00 14.55
CA GLU A 468 -8.50 -13.50 15.73
C GLU A 468 -9.40 -14.29 16.70
N SER A 469 -10.63 -13.80 16.92
CA SER A 469 -11.60 -14.50 17.75
C SER A 469 -12.00 -15.86 17.16
N ALA A 470 -12.24 -15.92 15.86
CA ALA A 470 -12.60 -17.17 15.19
C ALA A 470 -11.46 -18.20 15.26
N GLU A 471 -10.21 -17.78 15.01
CA GLU A 471 -9.04 -18.64 15.10
C GLU A 471 -8.82 -19.14 16.56
N SER A 472 -8.97 -18.25 17.53
CA SER A 472 -8.86 -18.60 18.95
C SER A 472 -9.92 -19.61 19.36
N HIS A 473 -11.19 -19.42 19.00
CA HIS A 473 -12.28 -20.36 19.29
C HIS A 473 -12.05 -21.71 18.62
N LEU A 474 -11.56 -21.72 17.37
CA LEU A 474 -11.23 -22.93 16.65
C LEU A 474 -10.19 -23.77 17.38
N LEU A 475 -9.08 -23.13 17.78
CA LEU A 475 -7.98 -23.80 18.52
C LEU A 475 -8.40 -24.26 19.92
N ILE A 476 -9.20 -23.48 20.65
CA ILE A 476 -9.75 -23.88 21.95
C ILE A 476 -10.57 -25.14 21.77
N ARG A 477 -11.54 -25.15 20.85
CA ARG A 477 -12.39 -26.31 20.58
C ARG A 477 -11.58 -27.56 20.21
N ALA A 478 -10.54 -27.39 19.35
CA ALA A 478 -9.67 -28.49 18.97
C ALA A 478 -8.91 -29.09 20.16
N ARG A 479 -8.36 -28.22 21.04
CA ARG A 479 -7.62 -28.64 22.24
C ARG A 479 -8.51 -29.32 23.29
N GLU A 480 -9.72 -28.80 23.52
CA GLU A 480 -10.71 -29.41 24.42
C GLU A 480 -11.06 -30.82 23.96
N LEU A 481 -11.36 -31.00 22.67
CA LEU A 481 -11.69 -32.32 22.13
C LEU A 481 -10.58 -33.36 22.28
N VAL A 482 -9.31 -32.94 22.21
CA VAL A 482 -8.15 -33.85 22.40
C VAL A 482 -7.94 -34.21 23.87
N GLN A 483 -8.38 -33.37 24.83
CA GLN A 483 -8.24 -33.62 26.27
C GLN A 483 -9.35 -34.49 26.87
N GLU A 484 -10.52 -34.56 26.24
CA GLU A 484 -11.63 -35.44 26.60
C GLU A 484 -11.37 -36.91 26.25
#